data_685590d0a788a8f6031c135dc2e3d075
#
_entry.id   685590d0a788a8f6031c135dc2e3d075
#
_cell.length_a   1.000
_cell.length_b   1.000
_cell.length_c   1.000
_cell.angle_alpha   90.00
_cell.angle_beta   90.00
_cell.angle_gamma   90.00
#
_symmetry.space_group_name_H-M   'P 1'
#
loop_
_entity.id
_entity.type
_entity.pdbx_description
1 polymer ?
#
loop_
_entity_poly.entity_id
_entity_poly.type
_entity_poly.pdbx_seq_one_letter_code
_entity_poly.pdbx_strand_id
1 'polypeptide(L)'
;SDVYKRQAKGKGMGKGNGTHGTIAYNRGMMISFLAVEAIRTAQEKFGVGQHMNSEQIRWGFENLNIDEARLEETGMAGMMRPVRTTCEDHVGGDWARIAQWDGAKWEVISDWMQADQDFVKPIVMEEAKKYADAKGITPRDCSAVE
;
A
#
# COMPACT_ATOMS: atom_id res chain seq x y z
N SER A 1 11.75 -10.67 -5.81
CA SER A 1 11.68 -11.95 -5.13
C SER A 1 11.54 -13.09 -6.13
N ASP A 2 11.87 -14.28 -5.70
CA ASP A 2 11.85 -15.50 -6.52
C ASP A 2 10.45 -15.86 -7.05
N VAL A 3 9.39 -15.45 -6.36
CA VAL A 3 8.00 -15.73 -6.76
C VAL A 3 7.65 -14.96 -8.05
N TYR A 4 7.95 -13.68 -8.12
CA TYR A 4 7.71 -12.88 -9.32
C TYR A 4 8.59 -13.33 -10.49
N LYS A 5 9.88 -13.63 -10.22
CA LYS A 5 10.80 -14.16 -11.22
C LYS A 5 10.38 -15.55 -11.72
N ARG A 6 9.77 -16.38 -10.88
CA ARG A 6 9.23 -17.68 -11.26
C ARG A 6 7.98 -17.54 -12.12
N GLN A 7 7.09 -16.63 -11.81
CA GLN A 7 5.89 -16.35 -12.61
C GLN A 7 6.23 -15.76 -13.98
N ALA A 8 7.16 -14.80 -14.03
CA ALA A 8 7.66 -14.26 -15.29
C ALA A 8 8.35 -15.32 -16.18
N LYS A 9 8.86 -16.41 -15.58
CA LYS A 9 9.45 -17.56 -16.29
C LYS A 9 8.46 -18.70 -16.50
N GLY A 10 7.16 -18.49 -16.30
CA GLY A 10 6.12 -19.51 -16.46
C GLY A 10 6.17 -20.64 -15.43
N LYS A 11 6.87 -20.45 -14.30
CA LYS A 11 7.05 -21.45 -13.24
C LYS A 11 6.20 -21.19 -12.00
N GLY A 12 5.20 -20.34 -12.09
CA GLY A 12 4.26 -20.03 -11.01
C GLY A 12 3.10 -21.04 -10.94
N MET A 13 2.34 -21.00 -9.86
CA MET A 13 1.11 -21.78 -9.72
C MET A 13 0.07 -21.30 -10.74
N GLY A 14 -0.18 -22.12 -11.72
CA GLY A 14 -1.12 -21.88 -12.79
C GLY A 14 -0.44 -21.53 -14.12
N LYS A 15 -0.75 -22.30 -15.15
CA LYS A 15 -0.52 -21.86 -16.53
C LYS A 15 -1.40 -20.64 -16.72
N GLY A 16 -0.77 -19.46 -16.83
CA GLY A 16 -1.48 -18.20 -16.91
C GLY A 16 -2.56 -18.22 -17.98
N ASN A 17 -3.78 -18.07 -17.56
CA ASN A 17 -4.93 -17.83 -18.42
C ASN A 17 -5.00 -16.36 -18.91
N GLY A 18 -3.86 -15.67 -19.01
CA GLY A 18 -3.77 -14.27 -19.43
C GLY A 18 -4.09 -13.26 -18.33
N THR A 19 -4.24 -13.67 -17.06
CA THR A 19 -4.56 -12.76 -15.94
C THR A 19 -3.33 -12.07 -15.35
N HIS A 20 -2.12 -12.60 -15.59
CA HIS A 20 -0.89 -11.99 -15.12
C HIS A 20 -0.68 -10.60 -15.74
N GLY A 21 -0.34 -9.63 -14.91
CA GLY A 21 -0.14 -8.25 -15.35
C GLY A 21 -1.44 -7.45 -15.53
N THR A 22 -2.61 -8.05 -15.32
CA THR A 22 -3.85 -7.28 -15.26
C THR A 22 -3.89 -6.37 -14.03
N ILE A 23 -4.67 -5.30 -14.09
CA ILE A 23 -4.85 -4.37 -12.97
C ILE A 23 -5.28 -5.11 -11.70
N ALA A 24 -6.23 -6.04 -11.81
CA ALA A 24 -6.73 -6.81 -10.67
C ALA A 24 -5.64 -7.71 -10.06
N TYR A 25 -4.85 -8.37 -10.90
CA TYR A 25 -3.73 -9.21 -10.44
C TYR A 25 -2.66 -8.38 -9.73
N ASN A 26 -2.22 -7.28 -10.34
CA ASN A 26 -1.21 -6.39 -9.75
C ASN A 26 -1.69 -5.80 -8.42
N ARG A 27 -2.95 -5.42 -8.36
CA ARG A 27 -3.59 -4.93 -7.14
C ARG A 27 -3.60 -5.99 -6.02
N GLY A 28 -3.95 -7.23 -6.36
CA GLY A 28 -3.88 -8.37 -5.44
C GLY A 28 -2.47 -8.60 -4.90
N MET A 29 -1.45 -8.50 -5.76
CA MET A 29 -0.05 -8.61 -5.35
C MET A 29 0.36 -7.50 -4.36
N MET A 30 0.00 -6.24 -4.66
CA MET A 30 0.29 -5.12 -3.79
C MET A 30 -0.40 -5.24 -2.43
N ILE A 31 -1.69 -5.59 -2.41
CA ILE A 31 -2.46 -5.77 -1.18
C ILE A 31 -1.85 -6.89 -0.32
N SER A 32 -1.51 -8.02 -0.93
CA SER A 32 -0.89 -9.15 -0.22
C SER A 32 0.49 -8.78 0.33
N PHE A 33 1.27 -8.03 -0.42
CA PHE A 33 2.56 -7.54 0.03
C PHE A 33 2.41 -6.61 1.25
N LEU A 34 1.52 -5.63 1.17
CA LEU A 34 1.25 -4.71 2.29
C LEU A 34 0.77 -5.44 3.54
N ALA A 35 -0.08 -6.47 3.39
CA ALA A 35 -0.53 -7.28 4.52
C ALA A 35 0.62 -8.05 5.18
N VAL A 36 1.52 -8.63 4.39
CA VAL A 36 2.72 -9.33 4.91
C VAL A 36 3.66 -8.34 5.61
N GLU A 37 3.89 -7.17 5.04
CA GLU A 37 4.72 -6.13 5.66
C GLU A 37 4.11 -5.61 6.97
N ALA A 38 2.79 -5.46 7.04
CA ALA A 38 2.12 -5.07 8.29
C ALA A 38 2.28 -6.14 9.40
N ILE A 39 2.14 -7.43 9.04
CA ILE A 39 2.39 -8.53 9.98
C ILE A 39 3.86 -8.53 10.42
N ARG A 40 4.80 -8.36 9.49
CA ARG A 40 6.22 -8.27 9.80
C ARG A 40 6.52 -7.11 10.76
N THR A 41 5.99 -5.93 10.48
CA THR A 41 6.14 -4.75 11.34
C THR A 41 5.57 -4.99 12.74
N ALA A 42 4.39 -5.61 12.84
CA ALA A 42 3.80 -5.99 14.12
C ALA A 42 4.68 -7.02 14.87
N GLN A 43 5.19 -8.03 14.19
CA GLN A 43 6.05 -9.04 14.81
C GLN A 43 7.40 -8.46 15.27
N GLU A 44 7.96 -7.51 14.57
CA GLU A 44 9.17 -6.80 15.00
C GLU A 44 8.95 -6.03 16.32
N LYS A 45 7.78 -5.45 16.52
CA LYS A 45 7.42 -4.74 17.76
C LYS A 45 7.03 -5.69 18.90
N PHE A 46 6.18 -6.69 18.62
CA PHE A 46 5.51 -7.49 19.65
C PHE A 46 6.08 -8.90 19.82
N GLY A 47 6.97 -9.35 18.95
CA GLY A 47 7.66 -10.63 19.04
C GLY A 47 7.60 -11.43 17.73
N VAL A 48 8.78 -11.71 17.19
CA VAL A 48 8.93 -12.49 15.95
C VAL A 48 8.44 -13.92 16.17
N GLY A 49 7.63 -14.41 15.21
CA GLY A 49 7.07 -15.75 15.26
C GLY A 49 5.89 -15.93 16.22
N GLN A 50 5.46 -14.86 16.89
CA GLN A 50 4.29 -14.89 17.76
C GLN A 50 3.00 -14.70 16.95
N HIS A 51 1.91 -15.29 17.46
CA HIS A 51 0.58 -15.02 16.94
C HIS A 51 0.16 -13.60 17.32
N MET A 52 -0.21 -12.80 16.32
CA MET A 52 -0.67 -11.43 16.51
C MET A 52 -2.19 -11.36 16.65
N ASN A 53 -2.67 -10.62 17.63
CA ASN A 53 -4.09 -10.28 17.74
C ASN A 53 -4.48 -9.13 16.79
N SER A 54 -5.76 -8.81 16.71
CA SER A 54 -6.27 -7.79 15.79
C SER A 54 -5.72 -6.38 16.07
N GLU A 55 -5.49 -6.04 17.33
CA GLU A 55 -4.93 -4.74 17.72
C GLU A 55 -3.48 -4.62 17.28
N GLN A 56 -2.69 -5.67 17.45
CA GLN A 56 -1.29 -5.72 17.02
C GLN A 56 -1.16 -5.69 15.48
N ILE A 57 -2.04 -6.39 14.78
CA ILE A 57 -2.08 -6.33 13.31
C ILE A 57 -2.48 -4.93 12.83
N ARG A 58 -3.48 -4.30 13.46
CA ARG A 58 -3.84 -2.92 13.16
C ARG A 58 -2.65 -1.98 13.38
N TRP A 59 -1.96 -2.12 14.50
CA TRP A 59 -0.74 -1.36 14.78
C TRP A 59 0.29 -1.54 13.66
N GLY A 60 0.48 -2.75 13.17
CA GLY A 60 1.37 -3.03 12.03
C GLY A 60 0.97 -2.28 10.76
N PHE A 61 -0.33 -2.22 10.44
CA PHE A 61 -0.82 -1.44 9.31
C PHE A 61 -0.67 0.08 9.51
N GLU A 62 -0.80 0.57 10.72
CA GLU A 62 -0.67 1.98 11.07
C GLU A 62 0.80 2.44 11.23
N ASN A 63 1.75 1.52 11.09
CA ASN A 63 3.18 1.80 11.24
C ASN A 63 4.01 1.26 10.06
N LEU A 64 3.39 1.10 8.89
CA LEU A 64 4.14 0.74 7.69
C LEU A 64 5.14 1.86 7.33
N ASN A 65 6.37 1.45 7.05
CA ASN A 65 7.41 2.31 6.53
C ASN A 65 8.21 1.54 5.47
N ILE A 66 7.65 1.47 4.28
CA ILE A 66 8.21 0.74 3.13
C ILE A 66 8.89 1.75 2.23
N ASP A 67 10.20 1.76 2.24
CA ASP A 67 11.04 2.63 1.42
C ASP A 67 11.46 1.97 0.09
N GLU A 68 12.21 2.69 -0.73
CA GLU A 68 12.72 2.19 -2.01
C GLU A 68 13.62 0.96 -1.82
N ALA A 69 14.45 0.93 -0.77
CA ALA A 69 15.34 -0.19 -0.51
C ALA A 69 14.53 -1.46 -0.20
N ARG A 70 13.46 -1.34 0.57
CA ARG A 70 12.57 -2.45 0.85
C ARG A 70 11.82 -2.94 -0.37
N LEU A 71 11.41 -2.04 -1.25
CA LEU A 71 10.78 -2.40 -2.53
C LEU A 71 11.75 -3.15 -3.45
N GLU A 72 13.01 -2.71 -3.51
CA GLU A 72 14.06 -3.41 -4.28
C GLU A 72 14.33 -4.81 -3.72
N GLU A 73 14.53 -4.93 -2.41
CA GLU A 73 14.79 -6.21 -1.73
C GLU A 73 13.68 -7.23 -1.99
N THR A 74 12.44 -6.79 -1.97
CA THR A 74 11.26 -7.66 -2.12
C THR A 74 10.83 -7.87 -3.57
N GLY A 75 11.44 -7.14 -4.53
CA GLY A 75 11.11 -7.20 -5.95
C GLY A 75 9.80 -6.48 -6.29
N MET A 76 9.37 -5.55 -5.44
CA MET A 76 8.19 -4.71 -5.65
C MET A 76 8.52 -3.37 -6.30
N ALA A 77 9.80 -3.07 -6.49
CA ALA A 77 10.23 -1.86 -7.21
C ALA A 77 9.62 -1.79 -8.61
N GLY A 78 9.16 -0.60 -8.99
CA GLY A 78 8.45 -0.36 -10.25
C GLY A 78 6.98 -0.81 -10.27
N MET A 79 6.54 -1.67 -9.34
CA MET A 79 5.13 -2.05 -9.20
C MET A 79 4.37 -1.07 -8.31
N MET A 80 5.03 -0.56 -7.27
CA MET A 80 4.47 0.44 -6.36
C MET A 80 5.54 1.44 -5.93
N ARG A 81 5.11 2.50 -5.31
CA ARG A 81 5.97 3.52 -4.69
C ARG A 81 6.08 3.29 -3.19
N PRO A 82 7.05 3.95 -2.51
CA PRO A 82 7.16 3.91 -1.07
C PRO A 82 5.82 4.19 -0.38
N VAL A 83 5.57 3.48 0.72
CA VAL A 83 4.34 3.58 1.51
C VAL A 83 4.70 3.87 2.96
N ARG A 84 4.10 4.89 3.52
CA ARG A 84 4.20 5.20 4.94
C ARG A 84 2.81 5.49 5.50
N THR A 85 2.43 4.74 6.51
CA THR A 85 1.15 4.94 7.21
C THR A 85 1.38 5.33 8.66
N THR A 86 0.40 6.00 9.24
CA THR A 86 0.33 6.31 10.67
C THR A 86 -1.09 6.07 11.15
N CYS A 87 -1.33 6.18 12.46
CA CYS A 87 -2.68 6.14 13.01
C CYS A 87 -3.59 7.23 12.43
N GLU A 88 -3.04 8.39 12.09
CA GLU A 88 -3.79 9.53 11.55
C GLU A 88 -3.92 9.50 10.03
N ASP A 89 -2.97 8.85 9.34
CA ASP A 89 -2.88 8.83 7.89
C ASP A 89 -2.76 7.39 7.37
N HIS A 90 -3.86 6.82 6.92
CA HIS A 90 -3.94 5.48 6.35
C HIS A 90 -3.81 5.46 4.82
N VAL A 91 -3.63 6.61 4.15
CA VAL A 91 -3.51 6.69 2.69
C VAL A 91 -2.20 6.05 2.22
N GLY A 92 -1.13 6.27 2.97
CA GLY A 92 0.15 5.60 2.78
C GLY A 92 1.00 6.10 1.62
N GLY A 93 0.41 6.76 0.63
CA GLY A 93 1.11 7.34 -0.52
C GLY A 93 0.20 8.21 -1.37
N ASP A 94 0.78 9.13 -2.09
CA ASP A 94 0.12 10.18 -2.84
C ASP A 94 0.72 10.34 -4.26
N TRP A 95 1.29 9.24 -4.75
CA TRP A 95 1.98 9.20 -6.04
C TRP A 95 1.03 8.81 -7.17
N ALA A 96 1.14 9.53 -8.27
CA ALA A 96 0.43 9.24 -9.51
C ALA A 96 1.35 9.39 -10.71
N ARG A 97 1.00 8.74 -11.81
CA ARG A 97 1.61 8.96 -13.13
C ARG A 97 0.54 8.82 -14.20
N ILE A 98 0.77 9.45 -15.33
CA ILE A 98 -0.16 9.45 -16.45
C ILE A 98 0.22 8.33 -17.42
N ALA A 99 -0.78 7.56 -17.83
CA ALA A 99 -0.65 6.64 -18.95
C ALA A 99 -1.66 7.01 -20.04
N GLN A 100 -1.27 6.88 -21.27
CA GLN A 100 -2.09 7.16 -22.46
C GLN A 100 -2.29 5.87 -23.27
N TRP A 101 -3.50 5.68 -23.77
CA TRP A 101 -3.82 4.59 -24.68
C TRP A 101 -3.37 4.98 -26.11
N ASP A 102 -2.54 4.14 -26.73
CA ASP A 102 -2.02 4.39 -28.10
C ASP A 102 -2.87 3.75 -29.22
N GLY A 103 -3.94 3.06 -28.85
CA GLY A 103 -4.78 2.29 -29.74
C GLY A 103 -4.61 0.76 -29.60
N ALA A 104 -3.52 0.31 -28.96
CA ALA A 104 -3.19 -1.09 -28.74
C ALA A 104 -2.78 -1.40 -27.30
N LYS A 105 -2.09 -0.47 -26.62
CA LYS A 105 -1.58 -0.63 -25.27
C LYS A 105 -1.60 0.68 -24.49
N TRP A 106 -1.44 0.57 -23.18
CA TRP A 106 -1.21 1.73 -22.31
C TRP A 106 0.29 2.06 -22.26
N GLU A 107 0.65 3.28 -22.60
CA GLU A 107 2.00 3.81 -22.47
C GLU A 107 2.07 4.83 -21.33
N VAL A 108 3.06 4.68 -20.46
CA VAL A 108 3.33 5.68 -19.42
C VAL A 108 4.01 6.87 -20.07
N ILE A 109 3.41 8.06 -19.95
CA ILE A 109 3.84 9.30 -20.62
C ILE A 109 4.32 10.37 -19.63
N SER A 110 4.34 10.10 -18.34
CA SER A 110 4.87 11.01 -17.32
C SER A 110 5.77 10.28 -16.33
N ASP A 111 6.65 11.03 -15.68
CA ASP A 111 7.27 10.59 -14.44
C ASP A 111 6.25 10.50 -13.31
N TRP A 112 6.68 9.98 -12.17
CA TRP A 112 5.89 9.99 -10.96
C TRP A 112 5.73 11.42 -10.44
N MET A 113 4.51 11.78 -10.13
CA MET A 113 4.11 13.06 -9.54
C MET A 113 3.55 12.81 -8.15
N GLN A 114 3.90 13.65 -7.21
CA GLN A 114 3.37 13.62 -5.86
C GLN A 114 2.27 14.67 -5.71
N ALA A 115 1.20 14.33 -5.02
CA ALA A 115 0.16 15.31 -4.70
C ALA A 115 0.69 16.36 -3.72
N ASP A 116 0.22 17.60 -3.88
CA ASP A 116 0.49 18.68 -2.94
C ASP A 116 -0.30 18.43 -1.63
N GLN A 117 0.37 17.81 -0.66
CA GLN A 117 -0.26 17.44 0.61
C GLN A 117 -0.64 18.65 1.45
N ASP A 118 0.08 19.76 1.37
CA ASP A 118 -0.24 20.98 2.09
C ASP A 118 -1.56 21.57 1.62
N PHE A 119 -1.89 21.37 0.34
CA PHE A 119 -3.17 21.77 -0.23
C PHE A 119 -4.27 20.72 -0.03
N VAL A 120 -4.00 19.44 -0.24
CA VAL A 120 -5.02 18.38 -0.26
C VAL A 120 -5.45 17.97 1.15
N LYS A 121 -4.48 17.80 2.07
CA LYS A 121 -4.74 17.27 3.41
C LYS A 121 -5.76 18.08 4.22
N PRO A 122 -5.70 19.43 4.27
CA PRO A 122 -6.72 20.22 4.97
C PRO A 122 -8.15 19.99 4.45
N ILE A 123 -8.30 19.88 3.13
CA ILE A 123 -9.63 19.64 2.50
C ILE A 123 -10.16 18.27 2.91
N VAL A 124 -9.33 17.23 2.84
CA VAL A 124 -9.70 15.87 3.23
C VAL A 124 -10.09 15.80 4.71
N MET A 125 -9.32 16.45 5.59
CA MET A 125 -9.59 16.45 7.03
C MET A 125 -10.87 17.21 7.37
N GLU A 126 -11.17 18.30 6.70
CA GLU A 126 -12.42 19.04 6.87
C GLU A 126 -13.63 18.19 6.48
N GLU A 127 -13.57 17.53 5.32
CA GLU A 127 -14.68 16.68 4.85
C GLU A 127 -14.84 15.43 5.73
N ALA A 128 -13.73 14.82 6.18
CA ALA A 128 -13.76 13.70 7.11
C ALA A 128 -14.42 14.09 8.44
N LYS A 129 -14.10 15.29 8.96
CA LYS A 129 -14.73 15.82 10.17
C LYS A 129 -16.24 16.05 9.97
N LYS A 130 -16.65 16.70 8.89
CA LYS A 130 -18.08 16.90 8.56
C LYS A 130 -18.84 15.58 8.50
N TYR A 131 -18.23 14.57 7.88
CA TYR A 131 -18.83 13.24 7.80
C TYR A 131 -18.95 12.58 9.17
N ALA A 132 -17.90 12.63 9.98
CA ALA A 132 -17.90 12.08 11.33
C ALA A 132 -18.98 12.73 12.21
N ASP A 133 -19.04 14.07 12.21
CA ASP A 133 -20.05 14.85 12.95
C ASP A 133 -21.49 14.46 12.51
N ALA A 134 -21.72 14.38 11.20
CA ALA A 134 -23.04 14.03 10.64
C ALA A 134 -23.49 12.59 10.97
N LYS A 135 -22.53 11.69 11.23
CA LYS A 135 -22.78 10.27 11.54
C LYS A 135 -22.66 9.92 13.02
N GLY A 136 -22.32 10.89 13.87
CA GLY A 136 -22.06 10.65 15.28
C GLY A 136 -20.85 9.74 15.53
N ILE A 137 -19.86 9.76 14.63
CA ILE A 137 -18.63 8.96 14.76
C ILE A 137 -17.62 9.77 15.57
N THR A 138 -17.13 9.20 16.68
CA THR A 138 -16.00 9.76 17.41
C THR A 138 -14.71 9.26 16.77
N PRO A 139 -13.88 10.14 16.20
CA PRO A 139 -12.56 9.74 15.69
C PRO A 139 -11.72 9.11 16.79
N ARG A 140 -10.88 8.16 16.41
CA ARG A 140 -9.93 7.55 17.33
C ARG A 140 -8.90 8.57 17.79
N ASP A 141 -8.56 8.53 19.06
CA ASP A 141 -7.43 9.28 19.60
C ASP A 141 -6.12 8.57 19.22
N CYS A 142 -5.32 9.20 18.37
CA CYS A 142 -4.02 8.72 17.93
C CYS A 142 -2.86 9.17 18.83
N SER A 143 -3.09 10.06 19.80
CA SER A 143 -2.04 10.55 20.70
C SER A 143 -1.49 9.50 21.66
N ALA A 144 -2.25 8.41 21.88
CA ALA A 144 -1.90 7.30 22.77
C ALA A 144 -1.30 6.08 22.04
N VAL A 145 -1.02 6.20 20.74
CA VAL A 145 -0.50 5.09 19.91
C VAL A 145 1.00 5.28 19.70
N GLU A 146 1.80 4.78 20.63
CA GLU A 146 3.25 4.59 20.48
C GLU A 146 3.62 3.12 20.22
#